data_1dc364ebf6682ea0ed59cd2722ab583e
#
_entry.id   1dc364ebf6682ea0ed59cd2722ab583e
#
_cell.length_a   1.000
_cell.length_b   1.000
_cell.length_c   1.000
_cell.angle_alpha   90.00
_cell.angle_beta   90.00
_cell.angle_gamma   90.00
#
_symmetry.space_group_name_H-M   'P 1'
#
loop_
_entity.id
_entity.type
_entity.pdbx_description
1 polymer ?
#
loop_
_entity_poly.entity_id
_entity_poly.type
_entity_poly.pdbx_seq_one_letter_code
_entity_poly.pdbx_strand_id
1 'polypeptide(L)' 'DIDSGDLLLLLILFFLFREEADEEVLIAIGLLLIL' A
#
# COMPACT_ATOMS: atom_id res chain seq x y z
N ASP A 1 -10.33 9.05 10.37
CA ASP A 1 -11.01 8.83 9.11
C ASP A 1 -10.02 8.58 7.98
N ILE A 2 -10.43 7.75 7.05
CA ILE A 2 -9.63 7.42 5.89
C ILE A 2 -9.89 8.45 4.80
N ASP A 3 -8.82 9.07 4.31
CA ASP A 3 -8.99 9.99 3.19
C ASP A 3 -8.72 9.28 1.86
N SER A 4 -8.91 10.00 0.76
CA SER A 4 -8.77 9.39 -0.56
C SER A 4 -7.34 8.92 -0.83
N GLY A 5 -6.36 9.57 -0.23
CA GLY A 5 -4.97 9.15 -0.37
C GLY A 5 -4.73 7.79 0.26
N ASP A 6 -5.30 7.58 1.44
CA ASP A 6 -5.17 6.29 2.12
C ASP A 6 -5.82 5.19 1.31
N LEU A 7 -6.99 5.49 0.76
CA LEU A 7 -7.69 4.52 -0.06
C LEU A 7 -6.88 4.14 -1.30
N LEU A 8 -6.28 5.14 -1.91
CA LEU A 8 -5.45 4.92 -3.08
C LEU A 8 -4.24 4.05 -2.75
N LEU A 9 -3.59 4.34 -1.63
CA LEU A 9 -2.44 3.55 -1.19
C LEU A 9 -2.82 2.11 -0.92
N LEU A 10 -4.00 1.92 -0.36
CA LEU A 10 -4.48 0.57 -0.07
C LEU A 10 -4.72 -0.22 -1.35
N LEU A 11 -5.27 0.44 -2.36
CA LEU A 11 -5.50 -0.19 -3.65
C LEU A 11 -4.18 -0.59 -4.31
N ILE A 12 -3.19 0.31 -4.22
CA ILE A 12 -1.88 0.03 -4.79
C ILE A 12 -1.24 -1.13 -4.05
N LEU A 13 -1.37 -1.16 -2.73
CA LEU A 13 -0.80 -2.23 -1.93
C LEU A 13 -1.40 -3.58 -2.33
N PHE A 14 -2.71 -3.64 -2.46
CA PHE A 14 -3.38 -4.87 -2.85
C PHE A 14 -2.97 -5.31 -4.25
N PHE A 15 -2.87 -4.34 -5.16
CA PHE A 15 -2.48 -4.66 -6.54
C PHE A 15 -1.07 -5.25 -6.58
N LEU A 16 -0.14 -4.62 -5.90
CA LEU A 16 1.24 -5.08 -5.87
C LEU A 16 1.36 -6.42 -5.16
N PHE A 17 0.53 -6.61 -4.15
CA PHE A 17 0.53 -7.87 -3.41
C PHE A 17 0.14 -9.03 -4.33
N ARG A 18 -0.81 -8.80 -5.21
CA ARG A 18 -1.25 -9.82 -6.15
C ARG A 18 -0.19 -10.10 -7.22
N GLU A 19 0.55 -9.08 -7.60
CA GLU A 19 1.59 -9.20 -8.62
C GLU A 19 2.89 -9.74 -8.06
N GLU A 20 2.93 -10.01 -6.76
CA GLU A 20 4.13 -10.50 -6.10
C GLU A 20 5.29 -9.54 -6.30
N ALA A 21 5.02 -8.26 -6.06
CA ALA A 21 6.03 -7.23 -6.18
C ALA A 21 7.07 -7.35 -5.06
N ASP A 22 8.11 -6.54 -5.16
CA ASP A 22 9.17 -6.54 -4.16
C ASP A 22 8.58 -6.34 -2.77
N GLU A 23 9.03 -7.17 -1.85
CA GLU A 23 8.57 -7.07 -0.46
C GLU A 23 8.93 -5.72 0.12
N GLU A 24 10.06 -5.19 -0.29
CA GLU A 24 10.49 -3.89 0.19
C GLU A 24 9.46 -2.81 -0.16
N VAL A 25 8.95 -2.84 -1.38
CA VAL A 25 7.94 -1.88 -1.81
C VAL A 25 6.66 -2.05 -1.01
N LEU A 26 6.27 -3.29 -0.76
CA LEU A 26 5.06 -3.57 0.01
C LEU A 26 5.19 -3.05 1.43
N ILE A 27 6.35 -3.24 2.03
CA ILE A 27 6.60 -2.76 3.38
C ILE A 27 6.57 -1.24 3.42
N ALA A 28 7.16 -0.60 2.41
CA ALA A 28 7.19 0.85 2.34
C ALA A 28 5.78 1.43 2.28
N ILE A 29 4.93 0.83 1.47
CA ILE A 29 3.54 1.31 1.34
C ILE A 29 2.78 1.06 2.64
N GLY A 30 3.01 -0.08 3.27
CA GLY A 30 2.38 -0.39 4.54
C GLY A 30 2.76 0.60 5.62
N LEU A 31 4.03 0.95 5.68
CA LEU A 31 4.50 1.92 6.65
C LEU A 31 3.88 3.29 6.41
N LEU A 32 3.75 3.65 5.14
CA LEU A 32 3.15 4.93 4.80
C LEU A 32 1.69 4.99 5.24
N LEU A 33 0.99 3.87 5.14
CA LEU A 33 -0.40 3.80 5.56
C LEU A 33 -0.56 3.93 7.06
N ILE A 34 0.38 3.35 7.81
CA ILE A 34 0.33 3.40 9.27
C ILE A 34 0.62 4.80 9.77
N LEU A 35 1.45 5.53 9.08
CA LEU A 35 1.82 6.89 9.48
C LEU A 35 0.63 7.83 9.36
#